data_be9a98b1557f8dfebbedf9eea65f7120
#
_entry.id   be9a98b1557f8dfebbedf9eea65f7120
#
_cell.length_a   1.000
_cell.length_b   1.000
_cell.length_c   1.000
_cell.angle_alpha   90.00
_cell.angle_beta   90.00
_cell.angle_gamma   90.00
#
_symmetry.space_group_name_H-M   'P 1'
#
loop_
_entity.id
_entity.type
_entity.pdbx_description
1 polymer ?
#
loop_
_entity_poly.entity_id
_entity_poly.type
_entity_poly.pdbx_seq_one_letter_code
_entity_poly.pdbx_strand_id
1 'polypeptide(L)'
;IKDGESVAVCEYCGTKQTLPKTKDEVVANLFNRANNLRLKGEFDKAAQAYERIVEADDSEAEAHWGIVLCKYGIEYVEDPKTGKRIPTCHRTLFNAVTSDPDYIAAIDYSDPAQQIVYENEAREIDRIQKDILAIVKNEKPFDVFICYKESDADKRTVDSVIANDIYYQLTQAGFRVFYAAITLEDKLGKEYEPYIFAALNSAKVMLVLGTKPEYFNAVWVKNEWSRYLSLIKNGAKKVLIPAYRDMDPYDLPEEFSHLQALDMSKLGFMQDLIRGIGKIINASEPHQPTQTQTVVVSENANVAPLLERVFLFLEDGKWQDANIYCEKVLDIDPKNAEAYVGKLMAGLNVGKRQQLADCKEPFNNSENFAKVIRFGDEKNEAEMRGYIAHINERNENERRMSIYNDAIA
;
A
#
# COMPACT_ATOMS: atom_id res chain seq x y z
N ILE A 1 -39.04 -21.04 -15.94
CA ILE A 1 -38.41 -22.26 -15.40
C ILE A 1 -39.56 -23.25 -15.21
N LYS A 2 -39.45 -24.43 -15.78
CA LYS A 2 -40.43 -25.50 -15.59
C LYS A 2 -40.19 -26.17 -14.24
N ASP A 3 -41.29 -26.62 -13.61
CA ASP A 3 -41.20 -27.31 -12.32
C ASP A 3 -40.33 -28.56 -12.43
N GLY A 4 -39.25 -28.68 -11.65
CA GLY A 4 -38.33 -29.82 -11.65
C GLY A 4 -37.07 -29.67 -12.52
N GLU A 5 -36.85 -28.53 -13.17
CA GLU A 5 -35.58 -28.22 -13.84
C GLU A 5 -34.53 -27.78 -12.84
N SER A 6 -33.38 -28.42 -12.83
CA SER A 6 -32.22 -28.08 -11.97
C SER A 6 -31.22 -27.14 -12.64
N VAL A 7 -31.38 -26.87 -13.94
CA VAL A 7 -30.56 -25.98 -14.73
C VAL A 7 -31.43 -25.07 -15.58
N ALA A 8 -31.25 -23.78 -15.48
CA ALA A 8 -31.86 -22.79 -16.35
C ALA A 8 -30.84 -22.28 -17.38
N VAL A 9 -31.35 -21.95 -18.57
CA VAL A 9 -30.55 -21.31 -19.63
C VAL A 9 -31.01 -19.88 -19.77
N CYS A 10 -30.06 -18.93 -19.68
CA CYS A 10 -30.36 -17.54 -19.93
C CYS A 10 -30.74 -17.35 -21.41
N GLU A 11 -31.93 -16.84 -21.67
CA GLU A 11 -32.43 -16.64 -23.04
C GLU A 11 -31.63 -15.57 -23.81
N TYR A 12 -30.97 -14.66 -23.07
CA TYR A 12 -30.20 -13.57 -23.65
C TYR A 12 -28.76 -13.97 -24.04
N CYS A 13 -28.02 -14.65 -23.14
CA CYS A 13 -26.61 -14.96 -23.36
C CYS A 13 -26.33 -16.47 -23.50
N GLY A 14 -27.34 -17.32 -23.32
CA GLY A 14 -27.20 -18.78 -23.40
C GLY A 14 -26.42 -19.43 -22.25
N THR A 15 -26.03 -18.66 -21.23
CA THR A 15 -25.32 -19.18 -20.06
C THR A 15 -26.24 -20.10 -19.26
N LYS A 16 -25.75 -21.28 -18.89
CA LYS A 16 -26.45 -22.22 -18.02
C LYS A 16 -26.22 -21.82 -16.56
N GLN A 17 -27.27 -21.83 -15.76
CA GLN A 17 -27.25 -21.57 -14.32
C GLN A 17 -27.92 -22.74 -13.61
N THR A 18 -27.33 -23.22 -12.56
CA THR A 18 -27.88 -24.23 -11.68
C THR A 18 -28.91 -23.63 -10.74
N LEU A 19 -29.84 -24.43 -10.29
CA LEU A 19 -30.95 -24.04 -9.44
C LEU A 19 -31.00 -24.92 -8.20
N PRO A 20 -31.31 -24.37 -7.01
CA PRO A 20 -31.50 -25.15 -5.81
C PRO A 20 -32.70 -26.10 -5.96
N LYS A 21 -32.60 -27.26 -5.34
CA LYS A 21 -33.69 -28.28 -5.35
C LYS A 21 -34.80 -27.95 -4.36
N THR A 22 -34.52 -27.07 -3.39
CA THR A 22 -35.43 -26.78 -2.30
C THR A 22 -36.75 -26.14 -2.76
N LYS A 23 -37.85 -26.57 -2.15
CA LYS A 23 -39.14 -25.90 -2.23
C LYS A 23 -39.49 -25.15 -0.93
N ASP A 24 -38.62 -25.17 0.06
CA ASP A 24 -38.79 -24.46 1.30
C ASP A 24 -38.52 -22.97 1.10
N GLU A 25 -39.51 -22.12 1.45
CA GLU A 25 -39.45 -20.68 1.29
C GLU A 25 -38.34 -20.04 2.16
N VAL A 26 -38.05 -20.59 3.34
CA VAL A 26 -37.00 -20.10 4.23
C VAL A 26 -35.63 -20.36 3.61
N VAL A 27 -35.42 -21.55 3.08
CA VAL A 27 -34.16 -21.92 2.39
C VAL A 27 -34.00 -21.10 1.11
N ALA A 28 -35.07 -20.90 0.33
CA ALA A 28 -35.02 -20.05 -0.86
C ALA A 28 -34.64 -18.60 -0.52
N ASN A 29 -35.12 -18.06 0.59
CA ASN A 29 -34.74 -16.73 1.08
C ASN A 29 -33.27 -16.67 1.52
N LEU A 30 -32.72 -17.74 2.11
CA LEU A 30 -31.29 -17.84 2.44
C LEU A 30 -30.43 -17.87 1.16
N PHE A 31 -30.81 -18.62 0.12
CA PHE A 31 -30.17 -18.59 -1.19
C PHE A 31 -30.16 -17.18 -1.78
N ASN A 32 -31.31 -16.52 -1.82
CA ASN A 32 -31.42 -15.15 -2.33
C ASN A 32 -30.50 -14.20 -1.58
N ARG A 33 -30.44 -14.31 -0.26
CA ARG A 33 -29.53 -13.52 0.58
C ARG A 33 -28.07 -13.82 0.27
N ALA A 34 -27.68 -15.08 0.21
CA ALA A 34 -26.32 -15.52 -0.09
C ALA A 34 -25.87 -15.04 -1.48
N ASN A 35 -26.70 -15.22 -2.50
CA ASN A 35 -26.46 -14.74 -3.86
C ASN A 35 -26.29 -13.22 -3.91
N ASN A 36 -27.13 -12.46 -3.22
CA ASN A 36 -27.02 -11.00 -3.16
C ASN A 36 -25.74 -10.54 -2.46
N LEU A 37 -25.30 -11.23 -1.41
CA LEU A 37 -24.04 -10.95 -0.73
C LEU A 37 -22.84 -11.25 -1.65
N ARG A 38 -22.89 -12.38 -2.37
CA ARG A 38 -21.85 -12.75 -3.33
C ARG A 38 -21.74 -11.74 -4.48
N LEU A 39 -22.87 -11.29 -5.03
CA LEU A 39 -22.91 -10.22 -6.05
C LEU A 39 -22.35 -8.87 -5.58
N LYS A 40 -22.36 -8.64 -4.26
CA LYS A 40 -21.74 -7.46 -3.64
C LYS A 40 -20.27 -7.68 -3.24
N GLY A 41 -19.68 -8.82 -3.60
CA GLY A 41 -18.33 -9.17 -3.21
C GLY A 41 -18.15 -9.50 -1.71
N GLU A 42 -19.25 -9.62 -0.94
CA GLU A 42 -19.23 -9.96 0.49
C GLU A 42 -19.12 -11.48 0.67
N PHE A 43 -18.07 -12.10 0.10
CA PHE A 43 -17.92 -13.56 -0.02
C PHE A 43 -17.97 -14.30 1.32
N ASP A 44 -17.39 -13.74 2.40
CA ASP A 44 -17.38 -14.42 3.71
C ASP A 44 -18.78 -14.48 4.32
N LYS A 45 -19.56 -13.40 4.19
CA LYS A 45 -20.96 -13.40 4.66
C LYS A 45 -21.85 -14.26 3.77
N ALA A 46 -21.56 -14.31 2.47
CA ALA A 46 -22.26 -15.19 1.53
C ALA A 46 -22.00 -16.66 1.88
N ALA A 47 -20.74 -17.05 2.13
CA ALA A 47 -20.36 -18.39 2.56
C ALA A 47 -21.13 -18.80 3.82
N GLN A 48 -21.15 -17.97 4.86
CA GLN A 48 -21.92 -18.23 6.08
C GLN A 48 -23.43 -18.43 5.82
N ALA A 49 -23.99 -17.74 4.85
CA ALA A 49 -25.39 -17.93 4.51
C ALA A 49 -25.62 -19.28 3.78
N TYR A 50 -24.70 -19.72 2.90
CA TYR A 50 -24.74 -21.04 2.28
C TYR A 50 -24.46 -22.15 3.30
N GLU A 51 -23.51 -21.98 4.24
CA GLU A 51 -23.24 -22.93 5.32
C GLU A 51 -24.49 -23.23 6.16
N ARG A 52 -25.31 -22.22 6.45
CA ARG A 52 -26.60 -22.42 7.15
C ARG A 52 -27.59 -23.25 6.35
N ILE A 53 -27.53 -23.21 5.02
CA ILE A 53 -28.35 -24.06 4.18
C ILE A 53 -27.86 -25.49 4.27
N VAL A 54 -26.54 -25.71 4.19
CA VAL A 54 -25.90 -27.03 4.36
C VAL A 54 -26.15 -27.61 5.76
N GLU A 55 -26.15 -26.78 6.81
CA GLU A 55 -26.53 -27.21 8.16
C GLU A 55 -27.98 -27.72 8.24
N ALA A 56 -28.89 -27.15 7.43
CA ALA A 56 -30.28 -27.57 7.38
C ALA A 56 -30.52 -28.76 6.44
N ASP A 57 -29.81 -28.84 5.31
CA ASP A 57 -29.84 -29.90 4.33
C ASP A 57 -28.45 -30.06 3.70
N ASP A 58 -27.70 -31.04 4.16
CA ASP A 58 -26.35 -31.34 3.72
C ASP A 58 -26.29 -31.92 2.28
N SER A 59 -27.43 -32.27 1.72
CA SER A 59 -27.57 -32.80 0.34
C SER A 59 -27.89 -31.72 -0.71
N GLU A 60 -27.95 -30.44 -0.32
CA GLU A 60 -28.23 -29.34 -1.24
C GLU A 60 -26.97 -28.94 -2.04
N ALA A 61 -26.83 -29.54 -3.21
CA ALA A 61 -25.65 -29.37 -4.09
C ALA A 61 -25.34 -27.91 -4.42
N GLU A 62 -26.37 -27.08 -4.67
CA GLU A 62 -26.23 -25.68 -5.01
C GLU A 62 -25.63 -24.87 -3.86
N ALA A 63 -25.92 -25.24 -2.60
CA ALA A 63 -25.34 -24.57 -1.43
C ALA A 63 -23.83 -24.86 -1.31
N HIS A 64 -23.42 -26.12 -1.47
CA HIS A 64 -22.01 -26.49 -1.53
C HIS A 64 -21.27 -25.79 -2.67
N TRP A 65 -21.88 -25.75 -3.86
CA TRP A 65 -21.31 -25.01 -4.99
C TRP A 65 -21.18 -23.52 -4.67
N GLY A 66 -22.19 -22.92 -4.01
CA GLY A 66 -22.16 -21.53 -3.54
C GLY A 66 -21.00 -21.26 -2.59
N ILE A 67 -20.67 -22.20 -1.68
CA ILE A 67 -19.52 -22.12 -0.79
C ILE A 67 -18.21 -22.14 -1.60
N VAL A 68 -18.08 -23.02 -2.59
CA VAL A 68 -16.93 -23.05 -3.51
C VAL A 68 -16.75 -21.70 -4.18
N LEU A 69 -17.81 -21.15 -4.79
CA LEU A 69 -17.74 -19.83 -5.44
C LEU A 69 -17.28 -18.72 -4.49
N CYS A 70 -17.70 -18.76 -3.21
CA CYS A 70 -17.25 -17.81 -2.19
C CYS A 70 -15.78 -18.02 -1.81
N LYS A 71 -15.31 -19.25 -1.63
CA LYS A 71 -13.93 -19.59 -1.30
C LYS A 71 -12.95 -19.02 -2.35
N TYR A 72 -13.28 -19.15 -3.62
CA TYR A 72 -12.48 -18.67 -4.74
C TYR A 72 -12.82 -17.23 -5.13
N GLY A 73 -13.81 -16.60 -4.45
CA GLY A 73 -14.22 -15.22 -4.71
C GLY A 73 -14.70 -15.05 -6.16
N ILE A 74 -15.55 -15.94 -6.63
CA ILE A 74 -15.98 -15.94 -8.03
C ILE A 74 -17.06 -14.89 -8.25
N GLU A 75 -16.76 -13.97 -9.15
CA GLU A 75 -17.68 -13.04 -9.76
C GLU A 75 -17.80 -13.38 -11.25
N TYR A 76 -19.03 -13.27 -11.79
CA TYR A 76 -19.26 -13.48 -13.22
C TYR A 76 -19.40 -12.14 -13.92
N VAL A 77 -18.49 -11.86 -14.81
CA VAL A 77 -18.48 -10.66 -15.65
C VAL A 77 -18.87 -10.99 -17.08
N GLU A 78 -19.41 -10.02 -17.81
CA GLU A 78 -19.73 -10.18 -19.22
C GLU A 78 -18.47 -10.00 -20.06
N ASP A 79 -18.12 -11.02 -20.86
CA ASP A 79 -17.04 -10.93 -21.84
C ASP A 79 -17.47 -9.98 -22.98
N PRO A 80 -16.76 -8.85 -23.19
CA PRO A 80 -17.14 -7.87 -24.21
C PRO A 80 -17.15 -8.42 -25.64
N LYS A 81 -16.44 -9.53 -25.90
CA LYS A 81 -16.33 -10.14 -27.25
C LYS A 81 -17.46 -11.12 -27.54
N THR A 82 -17.90 -11.85 -26.54
CA THR A 82 -18.84 -12.94 -26.72
C THR A 82 -20.20 -12.69 -26.09
N GLY A 83 -20.34 -11.68 -25.22
CA GLY A 83 -21.52 -11.40 -24.41
C GLY A 83 -21.84 -12.50 -23.39
N LYS A 84 -20.98 -13.49 -23.23
CA LYS A 84 -21.15 -14.57 -22.25
C LYS A 84 -20.61 -14.16 -20.89
N ARG A 85 -21.24 -14.67 -19.83
CA ARG A 85 -20.72 -14.51 -18.48
C ARG A 85 -19.56 -15.48 -18.26
N ILE A 86 -18.42 -14.94 -17.89
CA ILE A 86 -17.21 -15.68 -17.56
C ILE A 86 -16.83 -15.45 -16.10
N PRO A 87 -16.29 -16.44 -15.40
CA PRO A 87 -15.87 -16.27 -14.02
C PRO A 87 -14.58 -15.44 -13.94
N THR A 88 -14.52 -14.56 -12.96
CA THR A 88 -13.27 -13.92 -12.48
C THR A 88 -12.99 -14.40 -11.06
N CYS A 89 -11.72 -14.48 -10.66
CA CYS A 89 -11.33 -15.00 -9.35
C CYS A 89 -10.72 -13.90 -8.49
N HIS A 90 -11.45 -13.48 -7.46
CA HIS A 90 -10.95 -12.51 -6.48
C HIS A 90 -10.17 -13.13 -5.33
N ARG A 91 -10.11 -14.46 -5.26
CA ARG A 91 -9.37 -15.23 -4.25
C ARG A 91 -8.65 -16.38 -4.90
N THR A 92 -7.34 -16.49 -4.68
CA THR A 92 -6.52 -17.58 -5.19
C THR A 92 -6.20 -18.55 -4.07
N LEU A 93 -6.42 -19.83 -4.32
CA LEU A 93 -6.00 -20.92 -3.45
C LEU A 93 -4.95 -21.76 -4.18
N PHE A 94 -4.07 -22.44 -3.41
CA PHE A 94 -3.05 -23.30 -4.00
C PHE A 94 -3.61 -24.68 -4.43
N ASN A 95 -4.73 -25.06 -3.86
CA ASN A 95 -5.40 -26.33 -4.18
C ASN A 95 -6.35 -26.15 -5.37
N ALA A 96 -6.48 -27.18 -6.18
CA ALA A 96 -7.45 -27.20 -7.26
C ALA A 96 -8.89 -27.23 -6.71
N VAL A 97 -9.81 -26.58 -7.41
CA VAL A 97 -11.26 -26.61 -7.07
C VAL A 97 -11.76 -28.03 -6.95
N THR A 98 -11.32 -28.89 -7.87
CA THR A 98 -11.70 -30.31 -7.91
C THR A 98 -11.28 -31.13 -6.70
N SER A 99 -10.39 -30.60 -5.84
CA SER A 99 -9.99 -31.22 -4.58
C SER A 99 -10.67 -30.59 -3.35
N ASP A 100 -11.51 -29.58 -3.54
CA ASP A 100 -12.23 -28.93 -2.44
C ASP A 100 -13.37 -29.82 -1.93
N PRO A 101 -13.52 -30.00 -0.61
CA PRO A 101 -14.57 -30.85 -0.04
C PRO A 101 -15.99 -30.43 -0.44
N ASP A 102 -16.25 -29.10 -0.52
CA ASP A 102 -17.57 -28.64 -0.95
C ASP A 102 -17.81 -28.84 -2.45
N TYR A 103 -16.76 -28.81 -3.29
CA TYR A 103 -16.90 -29.22 -4.69
C TYR A 103 -17.28 -30.71 -4.80
N ILE A 104 -16.61 -31.56 -4.05
CA ILE A 104 -16.89 -33.00 -4.04
C ILE A 104 -18.34 -33.24 -3.61
N ALA A 105 -18.77 -32.58 -2.52
CA ALA A 105 -20.16 -32.68 -2.05
C ALA A 105 -21.16 -32.15 -3.10
N ALA A 106 -20.86 -31.01 -3.75
CA ALA A 106 -21.71 -30.49 -4.82
C ALA A 106 -21.87 -31.47 -5.96
N ILE A 107 -20.80 -32.18 -6.36
CA ILE A 107 -20.86 -33.23 -7.38
C ILE A 107 -21.65 -34.44 -6.92
N ASP A 108 -21.41 -34.93 -5.71
CA ASP A 108 -22.03 -36.14 -5.16
C ASP A 108 -23.57 -35.99 -5.02
N TYR A 109 -24.02 -34.77 -4.64
CA TYR A 109 -25.44 -34.48 -4.44
C TYR A 109 -26.15 -33.90 -5.68
N SER A 110 -25.42 -33.59 -6.76
CA SER A 110 -25.99 -33.04 -7.98
C SER A 110 -26.65 -34.08 -8.86
N ASP A 111 -27.61 -33.63 -9.66
CA ASP A 111 -28.09 -34.45 -10.79
C ASP A 111 -27.13 -34.29 -11.99
N PRO A 112 -27.27 -35.15 -13.03
CA PRO A 112 -26.38 -35.15 -14.19
C PRO A 112 -26.30 -33.81 -14.93
N ALA A 113 -27.36 -32.98 -14.91
CA ALA A 113 -27.40 -31.70 -15.58
C ALA A 113 -26.62 -30.63 -14.81
N GLN A 114 -26.79 -30.60 -13.48
CA GLN A 114 -26.02 -29.75 -12.58
C GLN A 114 -24.53 -30.14 -12.58
N GLN A 115 -24.24 -31.45 -12.52
CA GLN A 115 -22.88 -31.98 -12.51
C GLN A 115 -22.06 -31.48 -13.70
N ILE A 116 -22.62 -31.51 -14.90
CA ILE A 116 -21.97 -31.01 -16.12
C ILE A 116 -21.62 -29.51 -15.97
N VAL A 117 -22.49 -28.70 -15.35
CA VAL A 117 -22.24 -27.26 -15.14
C VAL A 117 -21.11 -27.07 -14.15
N TYR A 118 -21.19 -27.71 -12.97
CA TYR A 118 -20.17 -27.61 -11.94
C TYR A 118 -18.78 -28.05 -12.41
N GLU A 119 -18.70 -29.18 -13.15
CA GLU A 119 -17.43 -29.66 -13.70
C GLU A 119 -16.81 -28.69 -14.72
N ASN A 120 -17.66 -28.09 -15.59
CA ASN A 120 -17.18 -27.13 -16.58
C ASN A 120 -16.68 -25.83 -15.91
N GLU A 121 -17.45 -25.34 -14.97
CA GLU A 121 -17.07 -24.12 -14.23
C GLU A 121 -15.83 -24.34 -13.35
N ALA A 122 -15.73 -25.48 -12.65
CA ALA A 122 -14.55 -25.83 -11.85
C ALA A 122 -13.28 -25.89 -12.71
N ARG A 123 -13.37 -26.49 -13.93
CA ARG A 123 -12.23 -26.51 -14.86
C ARG A 123 -11.80 -25.13 -15.31
N GLU A 124 -12.73 -24.22 -15.54
CA GLU A 124 -12.43 -22.85 -15.92
C GLU A 124 -11.82 -22.07 -14.75
N ILE A 125 -12.36 -22.23 -13.54
CA ILE A 125 -11.79 -21.64 -12.32
C ILE A 125 -10.36 -22.15 -12.09
N ASP A 126 -10.13 -23.46 -12.21
CA ASP A 126 -8.79 -24.06 -12.09
C ASP A 126 -7.81 -23.54 -13.14
N ARG A 127 -8.28 -23.27 -14.36
CA ARG A 127 -7.46 -22.65 -15.42
C ARG A 127 -7.03 -21.25 -15.01
N ILE A 128 -7.97 -20.42 -14.57
CA ILE A 128 -7.69 -19.04 -14.09
C ILE A 128 -6.74 -19.08 -12.89
N GLN A 129 -6.96 -19.99 -11.93
CA GLN A 129 -6.08 -20.17 -10.78
C GLN A 129 -4.63 -20.51 -11.20
N LYS A 130 -4.47 -21.40 -12.17
CA LYS A 130 -3.13 -21.77 -12.69
C LYS A 130 -2.42 -20.59 -13.35
N ASP A 131 -3.15 -19.78 -14.12
CA ASP A 131 -2.59 -18.60 -14.76
C ASP A 131 -2.14 -17.56 -13.72
N ILE A 132 -2.96 -17.34 -12.68
CA ILE A 132 -2.61 -16.49 -11.53
C ILE A 132 -1.36 -17.02 -10.81
N LEU A 133 -1.33 -18.31 -10.48
CA LEU A 133 -0.20 -18.91 -9.78
C LEU A 133 1.09 -18.93 -10.61
N ALA A 134 0.99 -19.01 -11.95
CA ALA A 134 2.16 -18.89 -12.83
C ALA A 134 2.76 -17.48 -12.78
N ILE A 135 1.93 -16.43 -12.71
CA ILE A 135 2.38 -15.06 -12.53
C ILE A 135 3.03 -14.90 -11.16
N VAL A 136 2.41 -15.43 -10.09
CA VAL A 136 2.95 -15.40 -8.72
C VAL A 136 4.35 -15.98 -8.63
N LYS A 137 4.62 -17.09 -9.32
CA LYS A 137 5.96 -17.74 -9.31
C LYS A 137 7.03 -16.90 -9.98
N ASN A 138 6.68 -16.07 -10.94
CA ASN A 138 7.61 -15.27 -11.73
C ASN A 138 7.83 -13.86 -11.16
N GLU A 139 6.91 -13.38 -10.31
CA GLU A 139 7.06 -12.08 -9.65
C GLU A 139 7.96 -12.21 -8.43
N LYS A 140 8.88 -11.24 -8.28
CA LYS A 140 9.67 -11.15 -7.04
C LYS A 140 8.75 -10.83 -5.87
N PRO A 141 8.95 -11.46 -4.69
CA PRO A 141 8.13 -11.19 -3.51
C PRO A 141 8.13 -9.72 -3.12
N PHE A 142 6.98 -9.20 -2.74
CA PHE A 142 6.85 -7.87 -2.15
C PHE A 142 7.08 -7.95 -0.63
N ASP A 143 7.60 -6.86 -0.08
CA ASP A 143 7.73 -6.70 1.37
C ASP A 143 6.45 -6.13 1.97
N VAL A 144 5.89 -5.12 1.30
CA VAL A 144 4.72 -4.39 1.76
C VAL A 144 3.65 -4.31 0.67
N PHE A 145 2.40 -4.51 1.06
CA PHE A 145 1.20 -4.25 0.26
C PHE A 145 0.46 -3.06 0.85
N ILE A 146 0.23 -2.00 0.09
CA ILE A 146 -0.57 -0.85 0.52
C ILE A 146 -2.00 -1.04 0.03
N CYS A 147 -2.93 -1.22 0.98
CA CYS A 147 -4.36 -1.38 0.76
C CYS A 147 -5.08 -0.07 1.13
N TYR A 148 -5.83 0.51 0.21
CA TYR A 148 -6.48 1.81 0.38
C TYR A 148 -7.62 2.01 -0.61
N LYS A 149 -8.49 3.01 -0.35
CA LYS A 149 -9.55 3.41 -1.26
C LYS A 149 -9.02 4.40 -2.30
N GLU A 150 -8.91 3.97 -3.56
CA GLU A 150 -8.33 4.80 -4.64
C GLU A 150 -9.22 5.99 -5.02
N SER A 151 -10.49 5.70 -5.30
CA SER A 151 -11.44 6.70 -5.80
C SER A 151 -12.79 6.62 -5.09
N ASP A 152 -13.47 7.75 -5.01
CA ASP A 152 -14.83 7.89 -4.51
C ASP A 152 -15.57 8.85 -5.44
N ALA A 153 -16.76 8.44 -5.96
CA ALA A 153 -17.51 9.20 -6.97
C ALA A 153 -16.64 9.73 -8.12
N ASP A 154 -15.82 8.86 -8.71
CA ASP A 154 -14.89 9.13 -9.83
C ASP A 154 -13.78 10.15 -9.53
N LYS A 155 -13.57 10.52 -8.26
CA LYS A 155 -12.47 11.39 -7.84
C LYS A 155 -11.48 10.62 -6.97
N ARG A 156 -10.21 10.95 -7.11
CA ARG A 156 -9.15 10.40 -6.23
C ARG A 156 -9.43 10.80 -4.78
N THR A 157 -9.29 9.84 -3.88
CA THR A 157 -9.44 10.06 -2.44
C THR A 157 -8.19 10.70 -1.84
N VAL A 158 -8.32 11.25 -0.62
CA VAL A 158 -7.16 11.66 0.19
C VAL A 158 -6.29 10.46 0.50
N ASP A 159 -6.88 9.27 0.69
CA ASP A 159 -6.18 8.02 0.93
C ASP A 159 -5.20 7.69 -0.20
N SER A 160 -5.59 7.91 -1.46
CA SER A 160 -4.71 7.66 -2.61
C SER A 160 -3.48 8.59 -2.64
N VAL A 161 -3.62 9.83 -2.14
CA VAL A 161 -2.50 10.77 -2.03
C VAL A 161 -1.55 10.35 -0.91
N ILE A 162 -2.10 9.97 0.25
CA ILE A 162 -1.32 9.47 1.39
C ILE A 162 -0.60 8.17 1.01
N ALA A 163 -1.30 7.24 0.35
CA ALA A 163 -0.72 5.96 -0.11
C ALA A 163 0.46 6.17 -1.06
N ASN A 164 0.35 7.15 -1.97
CA ASN A 164 1.41 7.52 -2.88
C ASN A 164 2.66 8.04 -2.15
N ASP A 165 2.48 8.92 -1.16
CA ASP A 165 3.61 9.44 -0.36
C ASP A 165 4.28 8.32 0.45
N ILE A 166 3.49 7.46 1.10
CA ILE A 166 3.99 6.29 1.83
C ILE A 166 4.75 5.34 0.90
N TYR A 167 4.23 5.08 -0.31
CA TYR A 167 4.89 4.25 -1.31
C TYR A 167 6.31 4.75 -1.62
N TYR A 168 6.45 6.04 -1.92
CA TYR A 168 7.76 6.60 -2.23
C TYR A 168 8.72 6.52 -1.04
N GLN A 169 8.27 6.84 0.17
CA GLN A 169 9.11 6.80 1.36
C GLN A 169 9.55 5.37 1.72
N LEU A 170 8.65 4.39 1.64
CA LEU A 170 8.99 2.98 1.87
C LEU A 170 9.93 2.43 0.79
N THR A 171 9.72 2.82 -0.47
CA THR A 171 10.60 2.41 -1.58
C THR A 171 12.00 3.02 -1.42
N GLN A 172 12.10 4.29 -1.02
CA GLN A 172 13.38 4.93 -0.68
C GLN A 172 14.08 4.26 0.50
N ALA A 173 13.32 3.72 1.46
CA ALA A 173 13.87 2.94 2.57
C ALA A 173 14.33 1.53 2.16
N GLY A 174 14.21 1.17 0.87
CA GLY A 174 14.69 -0.08 0.31
C GLY A 174 13.68 -1.23 0.33
N PHE A 175 12.43 -0.99 0.72
CA PHE A 175 11.38 -2.01 0.67
C PHE A 175 10.82 -2.15 -0.73
N ARG A 176 10.47 -3.38 -1.10
CA ARG A 176 9.71 -3.64 -2.31
C ARG A 176 8.23 -3.53 -2.00
N VAL A 177 7.61 -2.45 -2.44
CA VAL A 177 6.24 -2.07 -2.10
C VAL A 177 5.30 -2.31 -3.27
N PHE A 178 4.17 -2.97 -3.04
CA PHE A 178 3.06 -3.00 -3.97
C PHE A 178 2.13 -1.80 -3.67
N TYR A 179 1.97 -0.97 -4.67
CA TYR A 179 1.04 0.15 -4.71
C TYR A 179 0.36 0.13 -6.09
N ALA A 180 -0.92 -0.20 -6.14
CA ALA A 180 -1.63 -0.54 -7.36
C ALA A 180 -1.46 0.51 -8.48
N ALA A 181 -1.61 1.80 -8.15
CA ALA A 181 -1.54 2.88 -9.12
C ALA A 181 -0.22 2.94 -9.91
N ILE A 182 0.91 2.60 -9.28
CA ILE A 182 2.24 2.62 -9.92
C ILE A 182 2.67 1.24 -10.38
N THR A 183 2.49 0.23 -9.52
CA THR A 183 2.99 -1.13 -9.80
C THR A 183 2.30 -1.74 -11.03
N LEU A 184 1.07 -1.29 -11.35
CA LEU A 184 0.29 -1.79 -12.49
C LEU A 184 0.42 -0.91 -13.75
N GLU A 185 1.13 0.23 -13.72
CA GLU A 185 1.34 1.08 -14.91
C GLU A 185 2.00 0.31 -16.06
N ASP A 186 2.99 -0.53 -15.76
CA ASP A 186 3.68 -1.37 -16.76
C ASP A 186 2.82 -2.54 -17.26
N LYS A 187 1.62 -2.74 -16.70
CA LYS A 187 0.70 -3.85 -17.01
C LYS A 187 -0.51 -3.37 -17.81
N LEU A 188 -0.48 -2.16 -18.36
CA LEU A 188 -1.58 -1.62 -19.16
C LEU A 188 -2.00 -2.58 -20.28
N GLY A 189 -3.31 -2.83 -20.40
CA GLY A 189 -3.88 -3.76 -21.37
C GLY A 189 -3.79 -5.24 -20.98
N LYS A 190 -3.33 -5.57 -19.77
CA LYS A 190 -3.36 -6.92 -19.18
C LYS A 190 -4.39 -6.97 -18.03
N GLU A 191 -4.85 -8.17 -17.72
CA GLU A 191 -5.60 -8.40 -16.49
C GLU A 191 -4.68 -8.11 -15.30
N TYR A 192 -5.04 -7.20 -14.41
CA TYR A 192 -4.20 -6.75 -13.29
C TYR A 192 -4.49 -7.52 -11.99
N GLU A 193 -5.64 -8.17 -11.87
CA GLU A 193 -6.03 -8.98 -10.71
C GLU A 193 -4.97 -10.03 -10.33
N PRO A 194 -4.36 -10.78 -11.28
CA PRO A 194 -3.31 -11.73 -10.95
C PRO A 194 -2.12 -11.12 -10.24
N TYR A 195 -1.74 -9.89 -10.60
CA TYR A 195 -0.62 -9.17 -9.99
C TYR A 195 -0.94 -8.69 -8.59
N ILE A 196 -2.18 -8.20 -8.36
CA ILE A 196 -2.67 -7.87 -7.02
C ILE A 196 -2.61 -9.11 -6.13
N PHE A 197 -3.05 -10.25 -6.63
CA PHE A 197 -2.99 -11.52 -5.92
C PHE A 197 -1.56 -11.98 -5.61
N ALA A 198 -0.65 -11.86 -6.57
CA ALA A 198 0.75 -12.17 -6.39
C ALA A 198 1.34 -11.33 -5.26
N ALA A 199 1.07 -10.03 -5.28
CA ALA A 199 1.54 -9.10 -4.27
C ALA A 199 0.96 -9.39 -2.88
N LEU A 200 -0.36 -9.60 -2.78
CA LEU A 200 -1.04 -9.88 -1.52
C LEU A 200 -0.53 -11.19 -0.87
N ASN A 201 -0.29 -12.23 -1.69
CA ASN A 201 0.23 -13.50 -1.19
C ASN A 201 1.71 -13.43 -0.83
N SER A 202 2.52 -12.64 -1.51
CA SER A 202 3.96 -12.55 -1.25
C SER A 202 4.29 -11.54 -0.14
N ALA A 203 3.58 -10.42 -0.05
CA ALA A 203 3.88 -9.37 0.92
C ALA A 203 3.89 -9.89 2.37
N LYS A 204 4.93 -9.54 3.11
CA LYS A 204 5.07 -9.86 4.54
C LYS A 204 4.25 -8.94 5.42
N VAL A 205 4.04 -7.71 4.98
CA VAL A 205 3.26 -6.68 5.68
C VAL A 205 2.17 -6.15 4.76
N MET A 206 0.95 -6.06 5.28
CA MET A 206 -0.12 -5.29 4.66
C MET A 206 -0.35 -4.03 5.49
N LEU A 207 -0.22 -2.88 4.86
CA LEU A 207 -0.62 -1.59 5.41
C LEU A 207 -2.00 -1.23 4.88
N VAL A 208 -3.00 -1.22 5.76
CA VAL A 208 -4.37 -0.82 5.41
C VAL A 208 -4.58 0.60 5.91
N LEU A 209 -4.77 1.55 5.02
CA LEU A 209 -4.92 2.95 5.40
C LEU A 209 -6.26 3.54 4.99
N GLY A 210 -6.75 4.49 5.80
CA GLY A 210 -7.99 5.19 5.53
C GLY A 210 -8.17 6.45 6.36
N THR A 211 -8.90 7.41 5.76
CA THR A 211 -9.29 8.68 6.39
C THR A 211 -10.77 8.72 6.78
N LYS A 212 -11.50 7.64 6.48
CA LYS A 212 -12.92 7.48 6.83
C LYS A 212 -13.26 6.02 7.09
N PRO A 213 -14.19 5.72 8.02
CA PRO A 213 -14.60 4.34 8.32
C PRO A 213 -15.13 3.58 7.10
N GLU A 214 -15.90 4.25 6.23
CA GLU A 214 -16.44 3.66 5.01
C GLU A 214 -15.39 3.26 4.00
N TYR A 215 -14.19 3.87 4.01
CA TYR A 215 -13.10 3.52 3.10
C TYR A 215 -12.47 2.18 3.45
N PHE A 216 -12.33 1.87 4.74
CA PHE A 216 -11.90 0.53 5.20
C PHE A 216 -12.91 -0.55 4.81
N ASN A 217 -14.20 -0.20 4.78
CA ASN A 217 -15.31 -1.10 4.48
C ASN A 217 -15.72 -1.10 3.00
N ALA A 218 -15.03 -0.33 2.13
CA ALA A 218 -15.24 -0.37 0.70
C ALA A 218 -14.99 -1.81 0.18
N VAL A 219 -15.82 -2.30 -0.75
CA VAL A 219 -15.85 -3.72 -1.16
C VAL A 219 -14.47 -4.28 -1.48
N TRP A 220 -13.70 -3.58 -2.33
CA TRP A 220 -12.37 -4.03 -2.73
C TRP A 220 -11.35 -4.00 -1.59
N VAL A 221 -11.31 -2.90 -0.84
CA VAL A 221 -10.44 -2.73 0.33
C VAL A 221 -10.71 -3.83 1.35
N LYS A 222 -12.00 -4.08 1.64
CA LYS A 222 -12.42 -5.12 2.58
C LYS A 222 -12.03 -6.52 2.11
N ASN A 223 -12.21 -6.83 0.83
CA ASN A 223 -11.82 -8.13 0.26
C ASN A 223 -10.31 -8.36 0.36
N GLU A 224 -9.48 -7.34 0.12
CA GLU A 224 -8.03 -7.45 0.23
C GLU A 224 -7.59 -7.72 1.67
N TRP A 225 -7.99 -6.88 2.64
CA TRP A 225 -7.53 -7.05 4.00
C TRP A 225 -8.17 -8.26 4.71
N SER A 226 -9.43 -8.60 4.45
CA SER A 226 -10.06 -9.78 5.05
C SER A 226 -9.38 -11.07 4.59
N ARG A 227 -9.01 -11.14 3.31
CA ARG A 227 -8.22 -12.23 2.77
C ARG A 227 -6.84 -12.31 3.42
N TYR A 228 -6.17 -11.18 3.59
CA TYR A 228 -4.86 -11.15 4.22
C TYR A 228 -4.93 -11.60 5.69
N LEU A 229 -5.97 -11.19 6.44
CA LEU A 229 -6.25 -11.71 7.78
C LEU A 229 -6.50 -13.23 7.79
N SER A 230 -7.19 -13.74 6.77
CA SER A 230 -7.41 -15.19 6.62
C SER A 230 -6.08 -15.93 6.45
N LEU A 231 -5.14 -15.41 5.66
CA LEU A 231 -3.79 -15.98 5.54
C LEU A 231 -3.06 -16.00 6.89
N ILE A 232 -3.18 -14.94 7.68
CA ILE A 232 -2.60 -14.87 9.03
C ILE A 232 -3.24 -15.92 9.94
N LYS A 233 -4.57 -16.02 9.97
CA LYS A 233 -5.31 -17.03 10.76
C LYS A 233 -4.91 -18.47 10.39
N ASN A 234 -4.60 -18.70 9.12
CA ASN A 234 -4.12 -19.99 8.61
C ASN A 234 -2.61 -20.23 8.83
N GLY A 235 -1.96 -19.42 9.67
CA GLY A 235 -0.58 -19.65 10.11
C GLY A 235 0.49 -19.00 9.22
N ALA A 236 0.14 -18.16 8.25
CA ALA A 236 1.13 -17.42 7.47
C ALA A 236 1.84 -16.38 8.36
N LYS A 237 3.17 -16.32 8.28
CA LYS A 237 3.99 -15.33 9.00
C LYS A 237 3.87 -13.97 8.33
N LYS A 238 2.75 -13.31 8.54
CA LYS A 238 2.37 -12.04 7.95
C LYS A 238 1.84 -11.10 9.03
N VAL A 239 1.93 -9.78 8.77
CA VAL A 239 1.47 -8.75 9.70
C VAL A 239 0.57 -7.77 8.96
N LEU A 240 -0.61 -7.49 9.53
CA LEU A 240 -1.50 -6.43 9.06
C LEU A 240 -1.37 -5.23 10.02
N ILE A 241 -1.15 -4.05 9.46
CA ILE A 241 -1.01 -2.78 10.18
C ILE A 241 -2.13 -1.86 9.72
N PRO A 242 -3.16 -1.60 10.54
CA PRO A 242 -4.12 -0.55 10.26
C PRO A 242 -3.48 0.82 10.47
N ALA A 243 -3.71 1.77 9.56
CA ALA A 243 -3.28 3.15 9.70
C ALA A 243 -4.46 4.09 9.40
N TYR A 244 -4.72 5.04 10.29
CA TYR A 244 -5.85 5.94 10.20
C TYR A 244 -5.41 7.40 10.34
N ARG A 245 -6.21 8.31 9.78
CA ARG A 245 -6.03 9.75 9.91
C ARG A 245 -7.38 10.45 9.89
N ASP A 246 -7.52 11.51 10.68
CA ASP A 246 -8.70 12.38 10.71
C ASP A 246 -10.02 11.65 11.06
N MET A 247 -9.94 10.55 11.83
CA MET A 247 -11.08 9.76 12.31
C MET A 247 -10.80 9.17 13.69
N ASP A 248 -11.87 8.73 14.39
CA ASP A 248 -11.71 8.04 15.67
C ASP A 248 -11.16 6.61 15.45
N PRO A 249 -10.13 6.18 16.18
CA PRO A 249 -9.62 4.81 16.10
C PRO A 249 -10.66 3.73 16.47
N TYR A 250 -11.70 4.08 17.22
CA TYR A 250 -12.80 3.16 17.55
C TYR A 250 -13.76 2.92 16.37
N ASP A 251 -13.70 3.74 15.33
CA ASP A 251 -14.48 3.57 14.09
C ASP A 251 -13.79 2.64 13.07
N LEU A 252 -12.62 2.09 13.40
CA LEU A 252 -11.96 1.06 12.60
C LEU A 252 -12.80 -0.22 12.56
N PRO A 253 -12.67 -1.06 11.50
CA PRO A 253 -13.33 -2.36 11.45
C PRO A 253 -13.11 -3.19 12.72
N GLU A 254 -14.15 -3.87 13.20
CA GLU A 254 -14.11 -4.70 14.41
C GLU A 254 -12.99 -5.75 14.32
N GLU A 255 -12.74 -6.25 13.14
CA GLU A 255 -11.68 -7.23 12.85
C GLU A 255 -10.27 -6.71 13.19
N PHE A 256 -10.08 -5.39 13.31
CA PHE A 256 -8.83 -4.76 13.69
C PHE A 256 -8.70 -4.44 15.19
N SER A 257 -9.74 -4.72 16.00
CA SER A 257 -9.81 -4.35 17.42
C SER A 257 -8.65 -4.88 18.27
N HIS A 258 -8.04 -5.99 17.87
CA HIS A 258 -6.89 -6.61 18.54
C HIS A 258 -5.53 -6.21 17.93
N LEU A 259 -5.53 -5.37 16.90
CA LEU A 259 -4.33 -4.91 16.22
C LEU A 259 -3.94 -3.51 16.71
N GLN A 260 -2.64 -3.26 16.79
CA GLN A 260 -2.14 -1.92 17.05
C GLN A 260 -2.26 -1.06 15.78
N ALA A 261 -3.19 -0.12 15.78
CA ALA A 261 -3.36 0.83 14.70
C ALA A 261 -2.40 2.02 14.82
N LEU A 262 -1.95 2.55 13.69
CA LEU A 262 -1.07 3.70 13.60
C LEU A 262 -1.86 4.95 13.24
N ASP A 263 -1.66 6.01 14.01
CA ASP A 263 -2.21 7.34 13.73
C ASP A 263 -1.25 8.09 12.79
N MET A 264 -1.67 8.28 11.54
CA MET A 264 -0.88 8.94 10.49
C MET A 264 -0.72 10.46 10.70
N SER A 265 -1.47 11.06 11.63
CA SER A 265 -1.33 12.48 11.99
C SER A 265 -0.19 12.74 12.97
N LYS A 266 0.33 11.71 13.64
CA LYS A 266 1.40 11.84 14.63
C LYS A 266 2.74 12.18 13.98
N LEU A 267 3.43 13.12 14.60
CA LEU A 267 4.80 13.44 14.22
C LEU A 267 5.68 12.18 14.36
N GLY A 268 6.49 11.88 13.33
CA GLY A 268 7.36 10.71 13.32
C GLY A 268 6.65 9.42 12.84
N PHE A 269 5.37 9.47 12.44
CA PHE A 269 4.64 8.31 11.94
C PHE A 269 5.43 7.49 10.90
N MET A 270 6.02 8.16 9.89
CA MET A 270 6.75 7.46 8.83
C MET A 270 8.00 6.76 9.33
N GLN A 271 8.75 7.38 10.23
CA GLN A 271 9.95 6.79 10.83
C GLN A 271 9.57 5.55 11.66
N ASP A 272 8.48 5.65 12.42
CA ASP A 272 7.96 4.52 13.19
C ASP A 272 7.48 3.38 12.28
N LEU A 273 6.80 3.70 11.19
CA LEU A 273 6.34 2.74 10.19
C LEU A 273 7.53 2.03 9.53
N ILE A 274 8.52 2.77 9.01
CA ILE A 274 9.72 2.23 8.36
C ILE A 274 10.48 1.32 9.32
N ARG A 275 10.72 1.78 10.56
CA ARG A 275 11.42 1.00 11.59
C ARG A 275 10.64 -0.26 11.97
N GLY A 276 9.30 -0.16 12.09
CA GLY A 276 8.43 -1.28 12.41
C GLY A 276 8.45 -2.34 11.32
N ILE A 277 8.29 -1.95 10.06
CA ILE A 277 8.35 -2.84 8.90
C ILE A 277 9.73 -3.51 8.82
N GLY A 278 10.82 -2.76 8.98
CA GLY A 278 12.18 -3.30 8.97
C GLY A 278 12.39 -4.39 10.00
N LYS A 279 11.88 -4.24 11.22
CA LYS A 279 11.93 -5.29 12.25
C LYS A 279 11.16 -6.56 11.85
N ILE A 280 9.99 -6.41 11.24
CA ILE A 280 9.15 -7.55 10.81
C ILE A 280 9.85 -8.33 9.68
N ILE A 281 10.41 -7.63 8.71
CA ILE A 281 11.05 -8.25 7.55
C ILE A 281 12.33 -8.97 7.96
N ASN A 282 13.18 -8.33 8.78
CA ASN A 282 14.45 -8.90 9.23
C ASN A 282 14.26 -10.09 10.19
N ALA A 283 13.19 -10.09 11.01
CA ALA A 283 12.87 -11.21 11.88
C ALA A 283 12.41 -12.47 11.12
N SER A 284 12.09 -12.36 9.83
CA SER A 284 11.58 -13.45 9.00
C SER A 284 12.68 -14.23 8.26
N GLU A 285 13.95 -13.78 8.31
CA GLU A 285 15.07 -14.54 7.75
C GLU A 285 15.67 -15.48 8.78
N PRO A 286 15.88 -16.79 8.46
CA PRO A 286 16.54 -17.70 9.36
C PRO A 286 17.99 -17.25 9.55
N HIS A 287 18.38 -16.95 10.77
CA HIS A 287 19.76 -16.66 11.15
C HIS A 287 20.68 -17.82 10.75
N GLN A 288 21.40 -17.70 9.67
CA GLN A 288 22.71 -18.36 9.57
C GLN A 288 23.68 -17.54 10.44
N PRO A 289 24.48 -18.20 11.29
CA PRO A 289 25.48 -17.48 12.06
C PRO A 289 26.59 -17.01 11.10
N THR A 290 26.43 -15.82 10.59
CA THR A 290 27.50 -15.14 9.85
C THR A 290 28.35 -14.44 10.88
N GLN A 291 29.63 -14.81 10.88
CA GLN A 291 30.71 -14.17 11.61
C GLN A 291 30.56 -12.65 11.57
N THR A 292 30.69 -12.05 12.73
CA THR A 292 30.73 -10.61 12.96
C THR A 292 31.82 -9.97 12.09
N GLN A 293 31.49 -9.63 10.87
CA GLN A 293 32.16 -8.53 10.19
C GLN A 293 31.38 -7.28 10.56
N THR A 294 32.03 -6.43 11.30
CA THR A 294 31.63 -5.05 11.54
C THR A 294 31.46 -4.37 10.18
N VAL A 295 30.28 -4.47 9.60
CA VAL A 295 29.88 -3.58 8.51
C VAL A 295 29.65 -2.24 9.19
N VAL A 296 30.61 -1.35 9.01
CA VAL A 296 30.39 0.09 9.20
C VAL A 296 29.22 0.43 8.26
N VAL A 297 28.01 0.47 8.81
CA VAL A 297 26.84 1.00 8.13
C VAL A 297 27.19 2.48 7.91
N SER A 298 27.42 2.83 6.68
CA SER A 298 27.53 4.22 6.24
C SER A 298 26.22 4.88 6.57
N GLU A 299 26.17 5.62 7.70
CA GLU A 299 25.00 6.39 8.18
C GLU A 299 24.55 7.45 7.18
N ASN A 300 25.32 7.65 6.10
CA ASN A 300 25.08 8.68 5.09
C ASN A 300 24.11 8.31 3.96
N ALA A 301 23.69 7.04 3.80
CA ALA A 301 22.87 6.64 2.66
C ALA A 301 21.42 7.16 2.73
N ASN A 302 20.90 7.46 3.92
CA ASN A 302 19.51 7.92 4.10
C ASN A 302 19.33 9.45 4.06
N VAL A 303 20.41 10.20 4.14
CA VAL A 303 20.40 11.66 4.29
C VAL A 303 20.50 12.38 2.94
N ALA A 304 21.24 11.82 1.98
CA ALA A 304 21.52 12.45 0.69
C ALA A 304 20.26 12.88 -0.10
N PRO A 305 19.19 12.07 -0.25
CA PRO A 305 17.99 12.49 -0.98
C PRO A 305 17.21 13.61 -0.27
N LEU A 306 17.24 13.63 1.07
CA LEU A 306 16.60 14.69 1.85
C LEU A 306 17.37 15.99 1.68
N LEU A 307 18.70 15.96 1.70
CA LEU A 307 19.55 17.11 1.44
C LEU A 307 19.38 17.66 0.02
N GLU A 308 19.31 16.80 -0.99
CA GLU A 308 19.02 17.20 -2.37
C GLU A 308 17.70 17.99 -2.43
N ARG A 309 16.68 17.52 -1.74
CA ARG A 309 15.37 18.19 -1.66
C ARG A 309 15.43 19.51 -0.90
N VAL A 310 16.27 19.63 0.15
CA VAL A 310 16.54 20.90 0.83
C VAL A 310 17.04 21.93 -0.17
N PHE A 311 18.06 21.57 -0.97
CA PHE A 311 18.66 22.53 -1.91
C PHE A 311 17.73 22.89 -3.06
N LEU A 312 16.90 21.96 -3.56
CA LEU A 312 15.85 22.26 -4.51
C LEU A 312 14.81 23.26 -3.97
N PHE A 313 14.36 23.10 -2.72
CA PHE A 313 13.44 24.06 -2.13
C PHE A 313 14.08 25.44 -1.91
N LEU A 314 15.37 25.48 -1.59
CA LEU A 314 16.11 26.73 -1.49
C LEU A 314 16.20 27.44 -2.84
N GLU A 315 16.51 26.71 -3.92
CA GLU A 315 16.53 27.25 -5.28
C GLU A 315 15.17 27.78 -5.73
N ASP A 316 14.07 27.10 -5.31
CA ASP A 316 12.69 27.51 -5.57
C ASP A 316 12.21 28.68 -4.67
N GLY A 317 13.01 29.17 -3.72
CA GLY A 317 12.62 30.21 -2.77
C GLY A 317 11.62 29.74 -1.69
N LYS A 318 11.47 28.42 -1.49
CA LYS A 318 10.57 27.81 -0.52
C LYS A 318 11.28 27.60 0.84
N TRP A 319 11.59 28.69 1.51
CA TRP A 319 12.43 28.71 2.71
C TRP A 319 11.90 27.88 3.86
N GLN A 320 10.58 27.89 4.08
CA GLN A 320 9.95 27.11 5.16
C GLN A 320 10.04 25.62 4.87
N ASP A 321 9.76 25.19 3.62
CA ASP A 321 9.85 23.78 3.23
C ASP A 321 11.30 23.28 3.33
N ALA A 322 12.27 24.10 2.89
CA ALA A 322 13.70 23.79 3.05
C ALA A 322 14.07 23.57 4.51
N ASN A 323 13.62 24.45 5.41
CA ASN A 323 13.90 24.32 6.84
C ASN A 323 13.27 23.05 7.44
N ILE A 324 12.02 22.69 7.07
CA ILE A 324 11.35 21.45 7.49
C ILE A 324 12.16 20.23 7.07
N TYR A 325 12.69 20.24 5.83
CA TYR A 325 13.51 19.13 5.35
C TYR A 325 14.89 19.08 5.99
N CYS A 326 15.48 20.23 6.36
CA CYS A 326 16.69 20.25 7.19
C CYS A 326 16.47 19.58 8.55
N GLU A 327 15.32 19.83 9.21
CA GLU A 327 15.00 19.16 10.48
C GLU A 327 14.88 17.64 10.28
N LYS A 328 14.23 17.18 9.22
CA LYS A 328 14.16 15.73 8.89
C LYS A 328 15.55 15.10 8.71
N VAL A 329 16.50 15.85 8.12
CA VAL A 329 17.90 15.40 8.02
C VAL A 329 18.53 15.32 9.41
N LEU A 330 18.32 16.33 10.25
CA LEU A 330 18.89 16.40 11.59
C LEU A 330 18.28 15.41 12.58
N ASP A 331 17.03 14.97 12.34
CA ASP A 331 16.40 13.86 13.08
C ASP A 331 17.14 12.52 12.84
N ILE A 332 17.71 12.34 11.65
CA ILE A 332 18.45 11.14 11.25
C ILE A 332 19.92 11.28 11.64
N ASP A 333 20.53 12.40 11.28
CA ASP A 333 21.94 12.73 11.55
C ASP A 333 22.04 14.12 12.22
N PRO A 334 21.98 14.18 13.56
CA PRO A 334 22.03 15.45 14.32
C PRO A 334 23.33 16.26 14.13
N LYS A 335 24.34 15.66 13.51
CA LYS A 335 25.63 16.33 13.24
C LYS A 335 25.83 16.65 11.76
N ASN A 336 24.81 16.58 10.96
CA ASN A 336 24.89 16.83 9.52
C ASN A 336 25.17 18.31 9.23
N ALA A 337 26.38 18.65 8.85
CA ALA A 337 26.79 20.01 8.55
C ALA A 337 26.02 20.63 7.38
N GLU A 338 25.69 19.82 6.31
CA GLU A 338 24.97 20.31 5.14
C GLU A 338 23.53 20.71 5.49
N ALA A 339 22.88 20.01 6.43
CA ALA A 339 21.57 20.40 6.93
C ALA A 339 21.61 21.75 7.66
N TYR A 340 22.67 22.01 8.44
CA TYR A 340 22.85 23.33 9.07
C TYR A 340 23.19 24.41 8.06
N VAL A 341 23.92 24.11 6.98
CA VAL A 341 24.07 25.02 5.83
C VAL A 341 22.71 25.34 5.21
N GLY A 342 21.87 24.34 4.96
CA GLY A 342 20.52 24.53 4.47
C GLY A 342 19.66 25.42 5.37
N LYS A 343 19.71 25.22 6.69
CA LYS A 343 19.01 26.07 7.67
C LYS A 343 19.53 27.50 7.67
N LEU A 344 20.84 27.67 7.54
CA LEU A 344 21.48 29.01 7.45
C LEU A 344 21.00 29.74 6.19
N MET A 345 21.00 29.04 5.03
CA MET A 345 20.55 29.59 3.76
C MET A 345 19.04 29.93 3.80
N ALA A 346 18.20 29.05 4.36
CA ALA A 346 16.77 29.29 4.53
C ALA A 346 16.50 30.53 5.41
N GLY A 347 17.23 30.65 6.51
CA GLY A 347 17.10 31.80 7.41
C GLY A 347 17.57 33.15 6.83
N LEU A 348 18.47 33.09 5.86
CA LEU A 348 18.99 34.28 5.15
C LEU A 348 18.25 34.53 3.81
N ASN A 349 17.27 33.67 3.45
CA ASN A 349 16.56 33.70 2.17
C ASN A 349 17.51 33.61 0.95
N VAL A 350 18.48 32.70 1.01
CA VAL A 350 19.52 32.49 0.01
C VAL A 350 19.24 31.16 -0.72
N GLY A 351 19.06 31.23 -2.04
CA GLY A 351 18.71 30.07 -2.86
C GLY A 351 19.90 29.21 -3.26
N LYS A 352 21.08 29.80 -3.45
CA LYS A 352 22.31 29.10 -3.82
C LYS A 352 23.43 29.39 -2.86
N ARG A 353 24.23 28.38 -2.55
CA ARG A 353 25.29 28.44 -1.55
C ARG A 353 26.29 29.61 -1.78
N GLN A 354 26.64 29.84 -3.06
CA GLN A 354 27.57 30.93 -3.41
C GLN A 354 27.03 32.33 -3.10
N GLN A 355 25.69 32.48 -3.09
CA GLN A 355 25.03 33.75 -2.78
C GLN A 355 25.14 34.14 -1.29
N LEU A 356 25.63 33.23 -0.42
CA LEU A 356 25.98 33.58 0.95
C LEU A 356 27.04 34.69 0.98
N ALA A 357 27.92 34.79 -0.01
CA ALA A 357 28.90 35.87 -0.14
C ALA A 357 28.25 37.24 -0.37
N ASP A 358 27.02 37.25 -0.92
CA ASP A 358 26.30 38.49 -1.26
C ASP A 358 25.45 39.03 -0.09
N CYS A 359 25.41 38.32 1.04
CA CYS A 359 24.69 38.79 2.25
C CYS A 359 25.19 40.15 2.70
N LYS A 360 24.28 41.03 3.13
CA LYS A 360 24.63 42.38 3.62
C LYS A 360 25.45 42.36 4.90
N GLU A 361 25.05 41.51 5.84
CA GLU A 361 25.66 41.35 7.15
C GLU A 361 26.37 39.98 7.26
N PRO A 362 27.52 39.93 7.92
CA PRO A 362 28.18 38.66 8.20
C PRO A 362 27.36 37.80 9.18
N PHE A 363 27.23 36.54 8.85
CA PHE A 363 26.37 35.59 9.59
C PHE A 363 27.12 34.76 10.64
N ASN A 364 28.30 35.17 11.07
CA ASN A 364 29.12 34.49 12.08
C ASN A 364 28.46 34.36 13.46
N ASN A 365 27.45 35.17 13.77
CA ASN A 365 26.67 35.09 15.01
C ASN A 365 25.48 34.14 14.93
N SER A 366 25.26 33.50 13.80
CA SER A 366 24.17 32.50 13.63
C SER A 366 24.50 31.19 14.34
N GLU A 367 23.54 30.65 15.09
CA GLU A 367 23.67 29.31 15.69
C GLU A 367 23.91 28.22 14.65
N ASN A 368 23.28 28.34 13.48
CA ASN A 368 23.46 27.37 12.40
C ASN A 368 24.87 27.43 11.82
N PHE A 369 25.46 28.65 11.69
CA PHE A 369 26.86 28.79 11.32
C PHE A 369 27.79 28.13 12.34
N ALA A 370 27.57 28.35 13.63
CA ALA A 370 28.36 27.72 14.68
C ALA A 370 28.33 26.20 14.62
N LYS A 371 27.17 25.64 14.28
CA LYS A 371 26.99 24.18 14.09
C LYS A 371 27.64 23.67 12.81
N VAL A 372 27.63 24.44 11.71
CA VAL A 372 28.39 24.10 10.48
C VAL A 372 29.89 24.01 10.79
N ILE A 373 30.45 24.99 11.52
CA ILE A 373 31.88 24.98 11.91
C ILE A 373 32.20 23.81 12.83
N ARG A 374 31.27 23.45 13.73
CA ARG A 374 31.47 22.37 14.70
C ARG A 374 31.41 20.98 14.10
N PHE A 375 30.58 20.76 13.10
CA PHE A 375 30.25 19.43 12.56
C PHE A 375 30.73 19.25 11.12
N GLY A 376 31.12 20.34 10.43
CA GLY A 376 31.63 20.30 9.07
C GLY A 376 33.08 19.81 8.99
N ASP A 377 33.47 19.45 7.77
CA ASP A 377 34.85 19.17 7.45
C ASP A 377 35.65 20.48 7.21
N GLU A 378 36.97 20.36 7.05
CA GLU A 378 37.87 21.50 6.79
C GLU A 378 37.43 22.32 5.55
N LYS A 379 36.85 21.66 4.56
CA LYS A 379 36.34 22.29 3.33
C LYS A 379 35.13 23.18 3.61
N ASN A 380 34.14 22.67 4.36
CA ASN A 380 32.97 23.41 4.79
C ASN A 380 33.34 24.62 5.66
N GLU A 381 34.26 24.42 6.60
CA GLU A 381 34.74 25.51 7.45
C GLU A 381 35.45 26.59 6.64
N ALA A 382 36.36 26.23 5.77
CA ALA A 382 37.11 27.17 4.93
C ALA A 382 36.18 27.97 4.01
N GLU A 383 35.19 27.30 3.39
CA GLU A 383 34.19 27.92 2.52
C GLU A 383 33.34 28.96 3.29
N MET A 384 32.78 28.57 4.43
CA MET A 384 31.92 29.45 5.22
C MET A 384 32.69 30.68 5.78
N ARG A 385 33.92 30.46 6.24
CA ARG A 385 34.80 31.56 6.67
C ARG A 385 35.21 32.47 5.52
N GLY A 386 35.41 31.92 4.32
CA GLY A 386 35.68 32.67 3.10
C GLY A 386 34.54 33.61 2.71
N TYR A 387 33.27 33.17 2.81
CA TYR A 387 32.12 34.06 2.57
C TYR A 387 32.07 35.22 3.57
N ILE A 388 32.31 34.95 4.86
CA ILE A 388 32.34 36.01 5.90
C ILE A 388 33.47 37.01 5.65
N ALA A 389 34.66 36.51 5.28
CA ALA A 389 35.81 37.40 4.97
C ALA A 389 35.47 38.30 3.77
N HIS A 390 34.85 37.75 2.72
CA HIS A 390 34.43 38.55 1.56
C HIS A 390 33.39 39.62 1.92
N ILE A 391 32.39 39.31 2.74
CA ILE A 391 31.39 40.27 3.22
C ILE A 391 32.05 41.40 4.01
N ASN A 392 32.97 41.09 4.93
CA ASN A 392 33.66 42.04 5.75
C ASN A 392 34.54 42.98 4.89
N GLU A 393 35.28 42.43 3.91
CA GLU A 393 36.13 43.24 3.03
C GLU A 393 35.28 44.18 2.15
N ARG A 394 34.16 43.70 1.58
CA ARG A 394 33.24 44.54 0.82
C ARG A 394 32.67 45.67 1.67
N ASN A 395 32.17 45.36 2.88
CA ASN A 395 31.55 46.34 3.76
C ASN A 395 32.58 47.38 4.24
N GLU A 396 33.83 46.99 4.48
CA GLU A 396 34.91 47.92 4.83
C GLU A 396 35.27 48.84 3.64
N ASN A 397 35.31 48.30 2.41
CA ASN A 397 35.58 49.12 1.22
C ASN A 397 34.43 50.12 0.96
N GLU A 398 33.17 49.70 1.12
CA GLU A 398 32.00 50.58 0.99
C GLU A 398 32.06 51.71 2.03
N ARG A 399 32.43 51.38 3.29
CA ARG A 399 32.61 52.37 4.35
C ARG A 399 33.71 53.37 4.04
N ARG A 400 34.84 52.89 3.51
CA ARG A 400 35.96 53.78 3.12
C ARG A 400 35.56 54.72 1.99
N MET A 401 34.81 54.19 0.98
CA MET A 401 34.31 55.00 -0.12
C MET A 401 33.28 56.04 0.33
N SER A 402 32.40 55.71 1.28
CA SER A 402 31.46 56.67 1.86
C SER A 402 32.20 57.81 2.58
N ILE A 403 33.17 57.49 3.44
CA ILE A 403 34.00 58.48 4.14
C ILE A 403 34.76 59.38 3.15
N TYR A 404 35.30 58.80 2.08
CA TYR A 404 36.00 59.56 1.04
C TYR A 404 35.06 60.51 0.32
N ASN A 405 33.86 60.06 -0.10
CA ASN A 405 32.87 60.88 -0.76
C ASN A 405 32.35 62.02 0.16
N ASP A 406 32.13 61.73 1.45
CA ASP A 406 31.71 62.74 2.44
C ASP A 406 32.81 63.80 2.71
N ALA A 407 34.09 63.45 2.54
CA ALA A 407 35.22 64.39 2.70
C ALA A 407 35.43 65.28 1.47
N ILE A 408 34.85 64.95 0.29
CA ILE A 408 34.97 65.71 -0.93
C ILE A 408 33.73 66.60 -1.19
N ALA A 409 32.58 66.26 -0.60
CA ALA A 409 31.35 67.05 -0.67
C ALA A 409 31.34 68.19 0.29
#